data_e4263785f50a308829b32ac69289d596
#
_entry.id   e4263785f50a308829b32ac69289d596
#
_cell.length_a   1.000
_cell.length_b   1.000
_cell.length_c   1.000
_cell.angle_alpha   90.00
_cell.angle_beta   90.00
_cell.angle_gamma   90.00
#
_symmetry.space_group_name_H-M   'P 1'
#
loop_
_entity.id
_entity.type
_entity.pdbx_description
1 polymer ?
#
loop_
_entity_poly.entity_id
_entity_poly.type
_entity_poly.pdbx_seq_one_letter_code
_entity_poly.pdbx_strand_id
1 'polypeptide(L)'
;LAENRVLDDSNGISLRLATVFGCSPRMRLDLLVNDFVYKACTDGYIILFEHKFRRNFIHVEDVANAFKHFILDYYLYGTQFNGEAFNVGLSSANLNKLKLCEKIKEVVPDFVIRTSDFSSDPDKRDYIVSNKKLQDIGWSASHSIEDGIKELVSLYSALKNINTNFTN
;
A
#
# COMPACT_ATOMS: atom_id res chain seq x y z
N LEU A 1 -0.59 -21.26 7.78
CA LEU A 1 0.39 -22.36 7.72
C LEU A 1 1.83 -21.84 7.77
N ALA A 2 2.27 -20.96 6.84
CA ALA A 2 3.66 -20.48 6.82
C ALA A 2 4.00 -19.64 8.06
N GLU A 3 3.13 -18.71 8.44
CA GLU A 3 3.32 -17.86 9.62
C GLU A 3 3.46 -18.71 10.90
N ASN A 4 2.53 -19.65 11.12
CA ASN A 4 2.59 -20.51 12.32
C ASN A 4 3.93 -21.24 12.41
N ARG A 5 4.44 -21.74 11.28
CA ARG A 5 5.74 -22.43 11.26
C ARG A 5 6.90 -21.49 11.63
N VAL A 6 6.88 -20.24 11.16
CA VAL A 6 7.89 -19.23 11.52
C VAL A 6 7.82 -18.87 13.00
N LEU A 7 6.61 -18.77 13.56
CA LEU A 7 6.40 -18.43 14.98
C LEU A 7 6.74 -19.60 15.90
N ASP A 8 6.39 -20.84 15.49
CA ASP A 8 6.66 -22.07 16.27
C ASP A 8 8.16 -22.39 16.36
N ASP A 9 8.93 -22.05 15.31
CA ASP A 9 10.37 -22.34 15.21
C ASP A 9 11.25 -21.41 16.09
N SER A 10 10.64 -20.47 16.80
CA SER A 10 11.24 -19.49 17.75
C SER A 10 12.48 -18.72 17.24
N ASN A 11 12.81 -18.83 15.95
CA ASN A 11 13.94 -18.15 15.31
C ASN A 11 13.51 -17.18 14.20
N GLY A 12 12.22 -16.86 14.11
CA GLY A 12 11.68 -16.02 13.06
C GLY A 12 10.72 -14.96 13.58
N ILE A 13 10.57 -13.91 12.78
CA ILE A 13 9.61 -12.83 12.99
C ILE A 13 8.67 -12.81 11.78
N SER A 14 7.36 -12.70 12.01
CA SER A 14 6.37 -12.58 10.93
C SER A 14 5.97 -11.13 10.73
N LEU A 15 6.13 -10.61 9.50
CA LEU A 15 5.65 -9.29 9.10
C LEU A 15 4.38 -9.42 8.25
N ARG A 16 3.25 -9.01 8.79
CA ARG A 16 1.95 -8.99 8.11
C ARG A 16 1.79 -7.68 7.38
N LEU A 17 2.15 -7.67 6.09
CA LEU A 17 2.13 -6.47 5.28
C LEU A 17 0.70 -6.04 4.94
N ALA A 18 0.41 -4.74 5.06
CA ALA A 18 -0.76 -4.12 4.47
C ALA A 18 -0.70 -4.16 2.92
N THR A 19 -1.70 -3.63 2.24
CA THR A 19 -1.67 -3.52 0.77
C THR A 19 -0.54 -2.59 0.36
N VAL A 20 0.50 -3.16 -0.27
CA VAL A 20 1.71 -2.43 -0.65
C VAL A 20 1.44 -1.59 -1.90
N PHE A 21 1.95 -0.36 -1.94
CA PHE A 21 1.87 0.54 -3.09
C PHE A 21 3.17 1.33 -3.27
N GLY A 22 3.29 2.08 -4.35
CA GLY A 22 4.44 2.92 -4.65
C GLY A 22 5.28 2.42 -5.83
N CYS A 23 6.25 3.22 -6.25
CA CYS A 23 7.13 2.91 -7.36
C CYS A 23 8.17 1.87 -6.97
N SER A 24 8.42 0.91 -7.87
CA SER A 24 9.47 -0.08 -7.69
C SER A 24 9.90 -0.64 -9.05
N PRO A 25 11.12 -1.21 -9.17
CA PRO A 25 11.58 -1.81 -10.41
C PRO A 25 10.68 -2.95 -10.93
N ARG A 26 9.95 -3.61 -10.02
CA ARG A 26 8.95 -4.63 -10.34
C ARG A 26 7.59 -4.24 -9.76
N MET A 27 7.07 -3.13 -10.20
CA MET A 27 5.79 -2.62 -9.73
C MET A 27 4.61 -3.48 -10.22
N ARG A 28 3.68 -3.77 -9.31
CA ARG A 28 2.40 -4.42 -9.63
C ARG A 28 1.34 -3.36 -9.90
N LEU A 29 0.90 -3.28 -11.14
CA LEU A 29 -0.16 -2.32 -11.55
C LEU A 29 -1.57 -2.74 -11.08
N ASP A 30 -1.76 -4.02 -10.76
CA ASP A 30 -3.03 -4.58 -10.30
C ASP A 30 -3.35 -4.30 -8.81
N LEU A 31 -2.41 -3.72 -8.06
CA LEU A 31 -2.64 -3.33 -6.68
C LEU A 31 -3.43 -2.03 -6.59
N LEU A 32 -4.35 -1.97 -5.64
CA LEU A 32 -5.45 -0.99 -5.58
C LEU A 32 -5.01 0.47 -5.78
N VAL A 33 -3.99 0.94 -5.04
CA VAL A 33 -3.52 2.33 -5.16
C VAL A 33 -2.86 2.55 -6.51
N ASN A 34 -1.97 1.63 -6.94
CA ASN A 34 -1.25 1.72 -8.20
C ASN A 34 -2.24 1.73 -9.39
N ASP A 35 -3.25 0.82 -9.39
CA ASP A 35 -4.28 0.73 -10.42
C ASP A 35 -5.14 2.00 -10.48
N PHE A 36 -5.57 2.51 -9.33
CA PHE A 36 -6.45 3.67 -9.29
C PHE A 36 -5.74 4.95 -9.73
N VAL A 37 -4.47 5.14 -9.34
CA VAL A 37 -3.66 6.26 -9.82
C VAL A 37 -3.36 6.11 -11.33
N TYR A 38 -3.07 4.89 -11.80
CA TYR A 38 -2.89 4.64 -13.22
C TYR A 38 -4.13 5.04 -14.02
N LYS A 39 -5.34 4.58 -13.62
CA LYS A 39 -6.60 4.93 -14.25
C LYS A 39 -6.90 6.43 -14.21
N ALA A 40 -6.56 7.10 -13.11
CA ALA A 40 -6.70 8.55 -13.02
C ALA A 40 -5.83 9.29 -14.05
N CYS A 41 -4.59 8.81 -14.29
CA CYS A 41 -3.66 9.42 -15.24
C CYS A 41 -3.94 9.05 -16.71
N THR A 42 -4.48 7.86 -16.99
CA THR A 42 -4.69 7.36 -18.35
C THR A 42 -6.13 7.54 -18.84
N ASP A 43 -7.08 7.06 -18.06
CA ASP A 43 -8.49 6.97 -18.46
C ASP A 43 -9.25 8.24 -18.01
N GLY A 44 -8.81 8.89 -16.95
CA GLY A 44 -9.44 10.08 -16.37
C GLY A 44 -10.72 9.76 -15.57
N TYR A 45 -11.13 8.50 -15.48
CA TYR A 45 -12.31 8.11 -14.72
C TYR A 45 -12.20 6.73 -14.08
N ILE A 46 -13.03 6.47 -13.08
CA ILE A 46 -13.20 5.16 -12.45
C ILE A 46 -14.65 4.93 -12.05
N ILE A 47 -15.10 3.66 -12.15
CA ILE A 47 -16.37 3.20 -11.58
C ILE A 47 -16.07 2.26 -10.43
N LEU A 48 -16.52 2.62 -9.22
CA LEU A 48 -16.28 1.87 -8.00
C LEU A 48 -17.46 0.99 -7.65
N PHE A 49 -17.19 -0.29 -7.45
CA PHE A 49 -18.12 -1.25 -6.87
C PHE A 49 -17.75 -1.52 -5.41
N GLU A 50 -18.76 -1.70 -4.54
CA GLU A 50 -18.57 -2.00 -3.11
C GLU A 50 -17.50 -1.07 -2.47
N HIS A 51 -17.65 0.21 -2.73
CA HIS A 51 -16.68 1.26 -2.42
C HIS A 51 -16.45 1.52 -0.92
N LYS A 52 -17.29 0.93 -0.06
CA LYS A 52 -17.27 1.17 1.40
C LYS A 52 -16.24 0.31 2.14
N PHE A 53 -15.77 -0.80 1.56
CA PHE A 53 -14.83 -1.72 2.21
C PHE A 53 -13.47 -1.08 2.41
N ARG A 54 -12.96 -1.21 3.63
CA ARG A 54 -11.68 -0.61 4.05
C ARG A 54 -10.53 -1.57 3.82
N ARG A 55 -9.38 -0.97 3.56
CA ARG A 55 -8.07 -1.61 3.50
C ARG A 55 -7.07 -0.72 4.21
N ASN A 56 -5.99 -1.33 4.69
CA ASN A 56 -4.82 -0.60 5.11
C ASN A 56 -3.77 -0.62 3.99
N PHE A 57 -3.02 0.44 3.87
CA PHE A 57 -2.00 0.62 2.84
C PHE A 57 -0.63 0.91 3.46
N ILE A 58 0.44 0.59 2.73
CA ILE A 58 1.83 0.84 3.12
C ILE A 58 2.68 1.10 1.88
N HIS A 59 3.55 2.11 1.95
CA HIS A 59 4.50 2.38 0.87
C HIS A 59 5.59 1.30 0.79
N VAL A 60 6.03 0.97 -0.42
CA VAL A 60 7.01 -0.10 -0.64
C VAL A 60 8.35 0.16 0.05
N GLU A 61 8.79 1.43 0.11
CA GLU A 61 10.01 1.79 0.84
C GLU A 61 9.87 1.61 2.35
N ASP A 62 8.69 1.90 2.92
CA ASP A 62 8.43 1.64 4.34
C ASP A 62 8.42 0.15 4.65
N VAL A 63 7.96 -0.70 3.71
CA VAL A 63 8.12 -2.15 3.84
C VAL A 63 9.60 -2.54 3.91
N ALA A 64 10.43 -2.03 3.00
CA ALA A 64 11.87 -2.27 3.01
C ALA A 64 12.51 -1.78 4.31
N ASN A 65 12.11 -0.60 4.79
CA ASN A 65 12.59 -0.04 6.05
C ASN A 65 12.13 -0.86 7.27
N ALA A 66 10.94 -1.46 7.24
CA ALA A 66 10.51 -2.38 8.31
C ALA A 66 11.39 -3.63 8.37
N PHE A 67 11.69 -4.26 7.22
CA PHE A 67 12.64 -5.37 7.17
C PHE A 67 14.03 -4.96 7.69
N LYS A 68 14.53 -3.80 7.24
CA LYS A 68 15.81 -3.27 7.70
C LYS A 68 15.84 -3.05 9.21
N HIS A 69 14.76 -2.52 9.79
CA HIS A 69 14.64 -2.32 11.23
C HIS A 69 14.84 -3.63 12.00
N PHE A 70 14.11 -4.69 11.65
CA PHE A 70 14.24 -5.98 12.33
C PHE A 70 15.60 -6.66 12.10
N ILE A 71 16.19 -6.52 10.91
CA ILE A 71 17.53 -7.07 10.64
C ILE A 71 18.58 -6.37 11.50
N LEU A 72 18.53 -5.03 11.62
CA LEU A 72 19.47 -4.27 12.43
C LEU A 72 19.25 -4.52 13.93
N ASP A 73 17.99 -4.60 14.36
CA ASP A 73 17.63 -4.87 15.74
C ASP A 73 18.10 -6.28 16.16
N TYR A 74 17.90 -7.28 15.31
CA TYR A 74 18.42 -8.63 15.53
C TYR A 74 19.95 -8.64 15.67
N TYR A 75 20.65 -7.87 14.85
CA TYR A 75 22.11 -7.79 14.87
C TYR A 75 22.64 -7.10 16.13
N LEU A 76 21.92 -6.07 16.62
CA LEU A 76 22.34 -5.27 17.77
C LEU A 76 21.89 -5.85 19.11
N TYR A 77 20.71 -6.42 19.19
CA TYR A 77 20.02 -6.80 20.43
C TYR A 77 19.64 -8.28 20.52
N GLY A 78 19.90 -9.07 19.47
CA GLY A 78 19.65 -10.50 19.45
C GLY A 78 18.21 -10.86 19.11
N THR A 79 17.68 -11.88 19.78
CA THR A 79 16.45 -12.60 19.38
C THR A 79 15.19 -12.12 20.13
N GLN A 80 15.16 -10.90 20.65
CA GLN A 80 14.09 -10.42 21.53
C GLN A 80 12.67 -10.46 20.91
N PHE A 81 12.56 -10.43 19.57
CA PHE A 81 11.27 -10.47 18.86
C PHE A 81 11.00 -11.80 18.17
N ASN A 82 11.83 -12.81 18.38
CA ASN A 82 11.61 -14.13 17.81
C ASN A 82 10.28 -14.72 18.29
N GLY A 83 9.56 -15.38 17.37
CA GLY A 83 8.24 -15.93 17.64
C GLY A 83 7.12 -14.89 17.61
N GLU A 84 7.41 -13.64 17.23
CA GLU A 84 6.45 -12.54 17.23
C GLU A 84 5.94 -12.20 15.82
N ALA A 85 4.68 -11.76 15.74
CA ALA A 85 4.09 -11.24 14.51
C ALA A 85 3.78 -9.74 14.65
N PHE A 86 4.12 -8.96 13.61
CA PHE A 86 3.88 -7.53 13.55
C PHE A 86 3.09 -7.15 12.29
N ASN A 87 2.04 -6.35 12.47
CA ASN A 87 1.40 -5.70 11.34
C ASN A 87 2.28 -4.54 10.85
N VAL A 88 2.48 -4.47 9.54
CA VAL A 88 3.26 -3.42 8.87
C VAL A 88 2.34 -2.66 7.95
N GLY A 89 1.92 -1.49 8.37
CA GLY A 89 0.99 -0.64 7.65
C GLY A 89 1.11 0.82 8.05
N LEU A 90 0.38 1.68 7.37
CA LEU A 90 0.28 3.10 7.69
C LEU A 90 -1.00 3.34 8.51
N SER A 91 -0.85 3.77 9.77
CA SER A 91 -1.98 3.90 10.71
C SER A 91 -3.06 4.90 10.24
N SER A 92 -2.67 5.95 9.50
CA SER A 92 -3.57 6.93 8.88
C SER A 92 -4.25 6.44 7.59
N ALA A 93 -3.81 5.31 7.03
CA ALA A 93 -4.27 4.82 5.74
C ALA A 93 -5.21 3.60 5.84
N ASN A 94 -6.08 3.55 6.88
CA ASN A 94 -7.23 2.67 6.92
C ASN A 94 -8.38 3.32 6.11
N LEU A 95 -8.33 3.18 4.78
CA LEU A 95 -9.21 3.89 3.86
C LEU A 95 -10.12 2.91 3.10
N ASN A 96 -11.33 3.37 2.77
CA ASN A 96 -12.16 2.71 1.77
C ASN A 96 -11.81 3.20 0.36
N LYS A 97 -12.31 2.51 -0.68
CA LYS A 97 -12.02 2.84 -2.07
C LYS A 97 -12.40 4.25 -2.46
N LEU A 98 -13.55 4.75 -1.95
CA LEU A 98 -14.00 6.10 -2.26
C LEU A 98 -13.05 7.16 -1.69
N LYS A 99 -12.69 7.04 -0.41
CA LYS A 99 -11.73 7.96 0.23
C LYS A 99 -10.36 7.94 -0.43
N LEU A 100 -9.90 6.76 -0.89
CA LEU A 100 -8.67 6.66 -1.67
C LEU A 100 -8.77 7.43 -2.98
N CYS A 101 -9.88 7.28 -3.72
CA CYS A 101 -10.10 8.02 -4.97
C CYS A 101 -10.23 9.54 -4.73
N GLU A 102 -10.84 9.96 -3.63
CA GLU A 102 -10.90 11.39 -3.25
C GLU A 102 -9.49 11.97 -3.05
N LYS A 103 -8.59 11.25 -2.37
CA LYS A 103 -7.18 11.64 -2.22
C LYS A 103 -6.42 11.67 -3.56
N ILE A 104 -6.70 10.74 -4.46
CA ILE A 104 -6.13 10.76 -5.81
C ILE A 104 -6.61 11.99 -6.57
N LYS A 105 -7.90 12.35 -6.43
CA LYS A 105 -8.48 13.53 -7.09
C LYS A 105 -7.89 14.86 -6.60
N GLU A 106 -7.42 14.93 -5.35
CA GLU A 106 -6.68 16.11 -4.86
C GLU A 106 -5.37 16.36 -5.66
N VAL A 107 -4.76 15.30 -6.20
CA VAL A 107 -3.52 15.38 -7.02
C VAL A 107 -3.84 15.41 -8.51
N VAL A 108 -4.93 14.76 -8.95
CA VAL A 108 -5.40 14.71 -10.34
C VAL A 108 -6.83 15.27 -10.39
N PRO A 109 -7.02 16.61 -10.46
CA PRO A 109 -8.32 17.26 -10.30
C PRO A 109 -9.40 16.84 -11.32
N ASP A 110 -8.98 16.50 -12.55
CA ASP A 110 -9.88 16.08 -13.63
C ASP A 110 -10.37 14.62 -13.50
N PHE A 111 -9.90 13.88 -12.47
CA PHE A 111 -10.30 12.51 -12.23
C PHE A 111 -11.79 12.39 -11.87
N VAL A 112 -12.56 11.68 -12.66
CA VAL A 112 -14.00 11.47 -12.48
C VAL A 112 -14.27 10.19 -11.71
N ILE A 113 -14.92 10.29 -10.55
CA ILE A 113 -15.25 9.14 -9.70
C ILE A 113 -16.76 8.91 -9.79
N ARG A 114 -17.15 7.66 -10.10
CA ARG A 114 -18.54 7.20 -10.08
C ARG A 114 -18.65 5.96 -9.20
N THR A 115 -19.74 5.83 -8.48
CA THR A 115 -20.07 4.62 -7.71
C THR A 115 -21.23 3.89 -8.39
N SER A 116 -21.23 2.58 -8.34
CA SER A 116 -22.30 1.75 -8.88
C SER A 116 -22.59 0.58 -7.94
N ASP A 117 -23.87 0.31 -7.74
CA ASP A 117 -24.35 -0.82 -6.93
C ASP A 117 -24.76 -2.02 -7.80
N PHE A 118 -24.64 -1.91 -9.15
CA PHE A 118 -25.08 -2.96 -10.09
C PHE A 118 -24.13 -4.13 -10.24
N SER A 119 -22.92 -4.04 -9.68
CA SER A 119 -21.93 -5.12 -9.74
C SER A 119 -21.24 -5.27 -8.39
N SER A 120 -20.70 -6.46 -8.14
CA SER A 120 -19.95 -6.76 -6.92
C SER A 120 -18.45 -6.86 -7.22
N ASP A 121 -17.64 -6.40 -6.29
CA ASP A 121 -16.21 -6.70 -6.27
C ASP A 121 -16.00 -8.10 -5.70
N PRO A 122 -15.18 -8.95 -6.32
CA PRO A 122 -14.85 -10.25 -5.76
C PRO A 122 -14.13 -10.14 -4.39
N ASP A 123 -13.45 -9.02 -4.12
CA ASP A 123 -12.77 -8.77 -2.85
C ASP A 123 -13.66 -8.03 -1.86
N LYS A 124 -14.43 -8.78 -1.07
CA LYS A 124 -15.37 -8.27 -0.05
C LYS A 124 -14.75 -8.07 1.34
N ARG A 125 -13.43 -8.17 1.48
CA ARG A 125 -12.78 -7.97 2.76
C ARG A 125 -12.96 -6.54 3.26
N ASP A 126 -13.42 -6.36 4.50
CA ASP A 126 -13.49 -5.07 5.21
C ASP A 126 -12.78 -5.22 6.54
N TYR A 127 -11.68 -4.53 6.73
CA TYR A 127 -10.89 -4.60 7.95
C TYR A 127 -10.13 -3.31 8.24
N ILE A 128 -9.79 -3.13 9.51
CA ILE A 128 -8.89 -2.08 10.00
C ILE A 128 -7.65 -2.78 10.56
N VAL A 129 -6.48 -2.26 10.24
CA VAL A 129 -5.22 -2.75 10.77
C VAL A 129 -4.72 -1.78 11.83
N SER A 130 -4.34 -2.32 12.99
CA SER A 130 -3.58 -1.61 14.01
C SER A 130 -2.10 -1.94 13.85
N ASN A 131 -1.28 -0.89 13.74
CA ASN A 131 0.18 -1.01 13.67
C ASN A 131 0.85 -0.64 15.01
N LYS A 132 0.04 -0.52 16.08
CA LYS A 132 0.49 -0.05 17.39
C LYS A 132 1.65 -0.89 17.94
N LYS A 133 1.59 -2.22 17.84
CA LYS A 133 2.65 -3.10 18.33
C LYS A 133 4.02 -2.78 17.71
N LEU A 134 4.06 -2.47 16.42
CA LEU A 134 5.29 -2.09 15.72
C LEU A 134 5.74 -0.67 16.11
N GLN A 135 4.78 0.25 16.29
CA GLN A 135 5.06 1.61 16.76
C GLN A 135 5.63 1.63 18.19
N ASP A 136 5.12 0.76 19.07
CA ASP A 136 5.57 0.67 20.46
C ASP A 136 7.05 0.23 20.57
N ILE A 137 7.60 -0.45 19.56
CA ILE A 137 9.03 -0.80 19.48
C ILE A 137 9.86 0.21 18.67
N GLY A 138 9.30 1.39 18.39
CA GLY A 138 10.02 2.53 17.80
C GLY A 138 10.04 2.61 16.28
N TRP A 139 9.27 1.76 15.55
CA TRP A 139 9.15 1.86 14.11
C TRP A 139 7.80 2.44 13.69
N SER A 140 7.80 3.34 12.72
CA SER A 140 6.60 3.85 12.06
C SER A 140 6.87 4.13 10.58
N ALA A 141 5.83 4.00 9.76
CA ALA A 141 5.89 4.37 8.35
C ALA A 141 6.19 5.88 8.20
N SER A 142 7.03 6.23 7.24
CA SER A 142 7.47 7.60 6.96
C SER A 142 6.74 8.23 5.77
N HIS A 143 6.22 7.43 4.84
CA HIS A 143 5.51 7.91 3.65
C HIS A 143 4.01 7.96 3.91
N SER A 144 3.40 9.11 3.61
CA SER A 144 1.95 9.24 3.58
C SER A 144 1.36 8.61 2.31
N ILE A 145 0.04 8.39 2.31
CA ILE A 145 -0.65 7.92 1.10
C ILE A 145 -0.58 8.99 -0.01
N GLU A 146 -0.61 10.26 0.37
CA GLU A 146 -0.52 11.41 -0.52
C GLU A 146 0.86 11.50 -1.20
N ASP A 147 1.94 11.23 -0.48
CA ASP A 147 3.29 11.21 -1.04
C ASP A 147 3.43 10.12 -2.11
N GLY A 148 2.97 8.91 -1.82
CA GLY A 148 3.02 7.83 -2.80
C GLY A 148 2.08 8.03 -3.98
N ILE A 149 0.92 8.69 -3.81
CA ILE A 149 0.06 9.09 -4.94
C ILE A 149 0.81 10.07 -5.85
N LYS A 150 1.46 11.10 -5.30
CA LYS A 150 2.26 12.07 -6.09
C LYS A 150 3.41 11.41 -6.83
N GLU A 151 4.10 10.49 -6.17
CA GLU A 151 5.17 9.70 -6.78
C GLU A 151 4.65 8.90 -7.98
N LEU A 152 3.54 8.16 -7.82
CA LEU A 152 2.94 7.38 -8.90
C LEU A 152 2.45 8.25 -10.05
N VAL A 153 1.81 9.40 -9.76
CA VAL A 153 1.39 10.36 -10.80
C VAL A 153 2.59 10.86 -11.60
N SER A 154 3.69 11.18 -10.93
CA SER A 154 4.93 11.62 -11.58
C SER A 154 5.51 10.54 -12.49
N LEU A 155 5.55 9.28 -12.01
CA LEU A 155 6.02 8.14 -12.81
C LEU A 155 5.14 7.91 -14.05
N TYR A 156 3.82 7.85 -13.88
CA TYR A 156 2.92 7.57 -15.00
C TYR A 156 2.91 8.70 -16.03
N SER A 157 3.05 9.96 -15.61
CA SER A 157 3.20 11.10 -16.50
C SER A 157 4.49 11.03 -17.30
N ALA A 158 5.59 10.65 -16.68
CA ALA A 158 6.88 10.46 -17.37
C ALA A 158 6.80 9.32 -18.40
N LEU A 159 6.21 8.18 -18.05
CA LEU A 159 6.05 7.05 -18.97
C LEU A 159 5.15 7.38 -20.16
N LYS A 160 4.09 8.16 -19.97
CA LYS A 160 3.21 8.63 -21.06
C LYS A 160 3.98 9.50 -22.05
N ASN A 161 4.82 10.40 -21.56
CA ASN A 161 5.64 11.30 -22.39
C ASN A 161 6.70 10.52 -23.19
N ILE A 162 7.27 9.45 -22.63
CA ILE A 162 8.23 8.60 -23.34
C ILE A 162 7.54 7.90 -24.52
N ASN A 163 6.37 7.32 -24.31
CA ASN A 163 5.63 6.61 -25.38
C ASN A 163 5.20 7.54 -26.51
N THR A 164 4.86 8.80 -26.24
CA THR A 164 4.52 9.79 -27.28
C THR A 164 5.73 10.27 -28.09
N ASN A 165 6.94 10.20 -27.53
CA ASN A 165 8.17 10.60 -28.22
C ASN A 165 8.75 9.49 -29.12
N PHE A 166 8.32 8.23 -28.96
CA PHE A 166 8.77 7.10 -29.79
C PHE A 166 7.81 6.74 -30.93
N THR A 167 6.67 7.42 -31.04
CA THR A 167 5.65 7.17 -32.08
C THR A 167 5.61 8.20 -33.21
N ASN A 168 6.61 9.07 -33.31
CA ASN A 168 6.81 10.03 -34.42
C ASN A 168 7.91 9.58 -35.36
#